data_f7b140affd68aba3a5f7afc5e8ace89b
#
_entry.id   f7b140affd68aba3a5f7afc5e8ace89b
#
_cell.length_a   1.000
_cell.length_b   1.000
_cell.length_c   1.000
_cell.angle_alpha   90.00
_cell.angle_beta   90.00
_cell.angle_gamma   90.00
#
_symmetry.space_group_name_H-M   'P 1'
#
loop_
_entity.id
_entity.type
_entity.pdbx_description
1 polymer ?
#
loop_
_entity_poly.entity_id
_entity_poly.type
_entity_poly.pdbx_seq_one_letter_code
_entity_poly.pdbx_strand_id
1 'polypeptide(L)'
;MKEEDVINLSSKCNFNATKAIPLKLEASGREDWRVLDKKDSLVLCYLNPSLGDHLDFLKISNLLNANNICTAEVIYHNPDIGVTLQKDLGDDDLLTIFNEENKQDLLKRSLDLLAKIQGLPQEEIPKLTHDELVDQMHLFKDIFCINFLEVEPDNSIDNLMLLTTENIKQQPWVNCHFDFERRNLILHQDKITVIDHQDMKIGPLGIDLSGILIDHYYPVNFTDINMMLDYFSKQIKSKHDSEELFNFLRWGSIQRNMRILGTLANIFIEHKRSYRLKDLPMILSNLECMIPDNHKSKLFISEQLKPLLNKKLLDI
;
A
#
# COMPACT_ATOMS: atom_id res chain seq x y z
N MET A 1 4.12 -16.37 -15.98
CA MET A 1 4.28 -17.83 -16.29
C MET A 1 2.99 -18.41 -16.85
N LYS A 2 3.01 -19.67 -17.38
CA LYS A 2 1.80 -20.43 -17.71
C LYS A 2 1.39 -21.32 -16.56
N GLU A 3 0.12 -21.73 -16.52
CA GLU A 3 -0.41 -22.63 -15.48
C GLU A 3 0.42 -23.91 -15.31
N GLU A 4 0.83 -24.53 -16.42
CA GLU A 4 1.64 -25.76 -16.42
C GLU A 4 3.00 -25.56 -15.74
N ASP A 5 3.64 -24.40 -15.96
CA ASP A 5 4.93 -24.06 -15.35
C ASP A 5 4.78 -23.94 -13.82
N VAL A 6 3.69 -23.32 -13.37
CA VAL A 6 3.39 -23.13 -11.95
C VAL A 6 3.09 -24.47 -11.26
N ILE A 7 2.31 -25.34 -11.90
CA ILE A 7 2.05 -26.71 -11.41
C ILE A 7 3.37 -27.50 -11.28
N ASN A 8 4.26 -27.39 -12.27
CA ASN A 8 5.55 -28.03 -12.21
C ASN A 8 6.44 -27.46 -11.08
N LEU A 9 6.41 -26.15 -10.84
CA LEU A 9 7.11 -25.53 -9.74
C LEU A 9 6.56 -25.97 -8.38
N SER A 10 5.22 -26.06 -8.24
CA SER A 10 4.62 -26.52 -6.99
C SER A 10 5.04 -27.96 -6.64
N SER A 11 5.16 -28.82 -7.65
CA SER A 11 5.65 -30.20 -7.45
C SER A 11 7.09 -30.26 -6.95
N LYS A 12 7.96 -29.34 -7.40
CA LYS A 12 9.32 -29.21 -6.87
C LYS A 12 9.37 -28.73 -5.41
N CYS A 13 8.26 -28.16 -4.94
CA CYS A 13 8.08 -27.69 -3.56
C CYS A 13 7.30 -28.69 -2.68
N ASN A 14 7.20 -29.93 -3.09
CA ASN A 14 6.43 -31.00 -2.42
C ASN A 14 4.91 -30.74 -2.33
N PHE A 15 4.36 -29.92 -3.24
CA PHE A 15 2.92 -29.72 -3.35
C PHE A 15 2.46 -30.08 -4.76
N ASN A 16 1.69 -31.16 -4.87
CA ASN A 16 1.25 -31.69 -6.16
C ASN A 16 -0.06 -31.02 -6.61
N ALA A 17 0.04 -29.75 -7.02
CA ALA A 17 -1.10 -29.02 -7.54
C ALA A 17 -1.67 -29.68 -8.80
N THR A 18 -2.99 -29.69 -8.91
CA THR A 18 -3.73 -30.12 -10.12
C THR A 18 -4.28 -28.92 -10.90
N LYS A 19 -4.27 -27.75 -10.30
CA LYS A 19 -4.72 -26.48 -10.88
C LYS A 19 -3.93 -25.32 -10.32
N ALA A 20 -3.65 -24.31 -11.14
CA ALA A 20 -3.09 -23.05 -10.70
C ALA A 20 -3.90 -21.87 -11.28
N ILE A 21 -4.27 -20.92 -10.42
CA ILE A 21 -5.07 -19.76 -10.77
C ILE A 21 -4.22 -18.51 -10.48
N PRO A 22 -3.95 -17.64 -11.48
CA PRO A 22 -3.19 -16.43 -11.23
C PRO A 22 -3.97 -15.52 -10.28
N LEU A 23 -3.29 -15.03 -9.27
CA LEU A 23 -3.75 -13.93 -8.44
C LEU A 23 -3.45 -12.60 -9.14
N LYS A 24 -3.96 -11.48 -8.59
CA LYS A 24 -3.76 -10.18 -9.23
C LYS A 24 -2.26 -9.88 -9.35
N LEU A 25 -1.82 -9.50 -10.55
CA LEU A 25 -0.45 -9.05 -10.79
C LEU A 25 -0.19 -7.72 -10.06
N GLU A 26 0.78 -7.73 -9.17
CA GLU A 26 1.27 -6.52 -8.51
C GLU A 26 2.38 -5.83 -9.34
N ALA A 27 2.78 -4.63 -8.91
CA ALA A 27 3.81 -3.84 -9.62
C ALA A 27 5.23 -4.42 -9.49
N SER A 28 5.46 -5.29 -8.50
CA SER A 28 6.78 -5.75 -8.05
C SER A 28 7.49 -6.78 -8.94
N GLY A 29 6.91 -7.16 -10.07
CA GLY A 29 7.48 -8.23 -10.92
C GLY A 29 7.34 -9.64 -10.35
N ARG A 30 6.75 -9.81 -9.17
CA ARG A 30 6.35 -11.10 -8.63
C ARG A 30 5.12 -11.61 -9.33
N GLU A 31 4.98 -12.93 -9.38
CA GLU A 31 3.80 -13.60 -9.85
C GLU A 31 3.25 -14.47 -8.73
N ASP A 32 2.05 -14.15 -8.28
CA ASP A 32 1.35 -14.89 -7.24
C ASP A 32 0.26 -15.77 -7.85
N TRP A 33 0.25 -17.02 -7.46
CA TRP A 33 -0.66 -18.02 -7.98
C TRP A 33 -1.29 -18.84 -6.85
N ARG A 34 -2.61 -18.96 -6.86
CA ARG A 34 -3.30 -19.93 -6.02
C ARG A 34 -3.13 -21.30 -6.65
N VAL A 35 -2.47 -22.21 -5.95
CA VAL A 35 -2.23 -23.58 -6.36
C VAL A 35 -3.11 -24.53 -5.55
N LEU A 36 -3.84 -25.40 -6.23
CA LEU A 36 -4.83 -26.29 -5.61
C LEU A 36 -4.48 -27.74 -5.89
N ASP A 37 -4.59 -28.58 -4.87
CA ASP A 37 -4.70 -30.01 -5.03
C ASP A 37 -6.15 -30.47 -4.73
N LYS A 38 -6.37 -31.77 -4.46
CA LYS A 38 -7.70 -32.29 -4.15
C LYS A 38 -8.24 -31.90 -2.78
N LYS A 39 -7.41 -31.41 -1.87
CA LYS A 39 -7.75 -31.20 -0.46
C LYS A 39 -7.39 -29.79 0.02
N ASP A 40 -6.28 -29.26 -0.46
CA ASP A 40 -5.65 -28.05 0.08
C ASP A 40 -5.44 -26.99 -0.99
N SER A 41 -5.31 -25.77 -0.56
CA SER A 41 -4.99 -24.58 -1.36
C SER A 41 -3.81 -23.84 -0.72
N LEU A 42 -2.82 -23.48 -1.55
CA LEU A 42 -1.66 -22.67 -1.15
C LEU A 42 -1.49 -21.50 -2.12
N VAL A 43 -0.74 -20.48 -1.71
CA VAL A 43 -0.26 -19.42 -2.59
C VAL A 43 1.20 -19.67 -2.93
N LEU A 44 1.49 -19.83 -4.22
CA LEU A 44 2.84 -19.90 -4.77
C LEU A 44 3.22 -18.49 -5.24
N CYS A 45 4.22 -17.90 -4.60
CA CYS A 45 4.82 -16.65 -5.05
C CYS A 45 6.14 -16.95 -5.76
N TYR A 46 6.24 -16.51 -7.00
CA TYR A 46 7.44 -16.65 -7.84
C TYR A 46 8.08 -15.29 -8.09
N LEU A 47 9.37 -15.22 -7.87
CA LEU A 47 10.24 -14.13 -8.31
C LEU A 47 11.42 -14.74 -9.07
N ASN A 48 11.65 -14.28 -10.30
CA ASN A 48 12.81 -14.74 -11.06
C ASN A 48 14.10 -14.47 -10.27
N PRO A 49 14.93 -15.49 -9.96
CA PRO A 49 16.15 -15.34 -9.16
C PRO A 49 17.15 -14.31 -9.73
N SER A 50 17.10 -14.02 -11.03
CA SER A 50 17.93 -12.96 -11.62
C SER A 50 17.47 -11.53 -11.29
N LEU A 51 16.25 -11.35 -10.77
CA LEU A 51 15.65 -10.06 -10.43
C LEU A 51 15.66 -9.79 -8.92
N GLY A 52 15.92 -10.78 -8.09
CA GLY A 52 15.92 -10.66 -6.63
C GLY A 52 15.64 -11.97 -5.92
N ASP A 53 15.38 -11.88 -4.63
CA ASP A 53 15.03 -13.00 -3.77
C ASP A 53 13.86 -12.69 -2.83
N HIS A 54 13.54 -13.61 -1.94
CA HIS A 54 12.48 -13.48 -0.95
C HIS A 54 13.01 -13.23 0.47
N LEU A 55 14.29 -12.87 0.66
CA LEU A 55 14.90 -12.80 1.98
C LEU A 55 14.26 -11.72 2.87
N ASP A 56 14.02 -10.53 2.31
CA ASP A 56 13.37 -9.44 3.07
C ASP A 56 11.93 -9.83 3.45
N PHE A 57 11.18 -10.45 2.54
CA PHE A 57 9.85 -10.98 2.85
C PHE A 57 9.89 -11.97 4.01
N LEU A 58 10.81 -12.96 3.98
CA LEU A 58 10.94 -13.97 5.03
C LEU A 58 11.38 -13.37 6.36
N LYS A 59 12.32 -12.43 6.32
CA LYS A 59 12.82 -11.72 7.50
C LYS A 59 11.69 -10.96 8.21
N ILE A 60 10.94 -10.15 7.45
CA ILE A 60 9.82 -9.38 7.99
C ILE A 60 8.69 -10.31 8.46
N SER A 61 8.37 -11.36 7.71
CA SER A 61 7.38 -12.37 8.10
C SER A 61 7.71 -12.98 9.47
N ASN A 62 8.97 -13.36 9.67
CA ASN A 62 9.44 -13.91 10.95
C ASN A 62 9.33 -12.89 12.10
N LEU A 63 9.71 -11.63 11.86
CA LEU A 63 9.60 -10.54 12.83
C LEU A 63 8.14 -10.32 13.25
N LEU A 64 7.23 -10.24 12.29
CA LEU A 64 5.80 -10.06 12.54
C LEU A 64 5.22 -11.22 13.37
N ASN A 65 5.48 -12.47 12.96
CA ASN A 65 4.98 -13.65 13.63
C ASN A 65 5.56 -13.80 15.06
N ALA A 66 6.85 -13.50 15.27
CA ALA A 66 7.48 -13.50 16.59
C ALA A 66 6.83 -12.49 17.57
N ASN A 67 6.19 -11.45 17.03
CA ASN A 67 5.46 -10.43 17.81
C ASN A 67 3.93 -10.61 17.78
N ASN A 68 3.43 -11.80 17.45
CA ASN A 68 2.01 -12.13 17.39
C ASN A 68 1.19 -11.29 16.41
N ILE A 69 1.82 -10.86 15.33
CA ILE A 69 1.15 -10.23 14.18
C ILE A 69 0.99 -11.31 13.10
N CYS A 70 -0.27 -11.59 12.73
CA CYS A 70 -0.56 -12.64 11.77
C CYS A 70 -0.14 -12.23 10.36
N THR A 71 0.60 -13.12 9.69
CA THR A 71 0.95 -13.05 8.26
C THR A 71 0.57 -14.36 7.58
N ALA A 72 0.63 -14.43 6.25
CA ALA A 72 0.53 -15.70 5.56
C ALA A 72 1.73 -16.59 5.95
N GLU A 73 1.45 -17.74 6.57
CA GLU A 73 2.49 -18.69 6.99
C GLU A 73 3.26 -19.21 5.77
N VAL A 74 4.59 -19.09 5.82
CA VAL A 74 5.47 -19.63 4.77
C VAL A 74 5.73 -21.10 5.07
N ILE A 75 5.19 -21.97 4.22
CA ILE A 75 5.28 -23.44 4.35
C ILE A 75 6.56 -23.97 3.72
N TYR A 76 7.00 -23.34 2.64
CA TYR A 76 8.18 -23.75 1.90
C TYR A 76 8.85 -22.53 1.23
N HIS A 77 10.17 -22.55 1.18
CA HIS A 77 10.96 -21.57 0.46
C HIS A 77 12.13 -22.26 -0.26
N ASN A 78 12.36 -21.88 -1.53
CA ASN A 78 13.52 -22.33 -2.29
C ASN A 78 14.06 -21.14 -3.12
N PRO A 79 15.20 -20.55 -2.72
CA PRO A 79 15.80 -19.42 -3.41
C PRO A 79 16.34 -19.78 -4.80
N ASP A 80 16.80 -21.03 -5.02
CA ASP A 80 17.40 -21.44 -6.30
C ASP A 80 16.39 -21.39 -7.45
N ILE A 81 15.12 -21.63 -7.14
CA ILE A 81 14.03 -21.56 -8.12
C ILE A 81 13.13 -20.35 -7.92
N GLY A 82 13.45 -19.45 -6.98
CA GLY A 82 12.72 -18.21 -6.71
C GLY A 82 11.29 -18.39 -6.21
N VAL A 83 11.00 -19.40 -5.38
CA VAL A 83 9.65 -19.75 -4.96
C VAL A 83 9.49 -19.70 -3.45
N THR A 84 8.35 -19.12 -3.00
CA THR A 84 7.76 -19.40 -1.69
C THR A 84 6.39 -20.06 -1.86
N LEU A 85 6.06 -21.03 -0.99
CA LEU A 85 4.69 -21.51 -0.79
C LEU A 85 4.17 -20.98 0.55
N GLN A 86 3.03 -20.35 0.51
CA GLN A 86 2.40 -19.72 1.64
C GLN A 86 1.00 -20.31 1.85
N LYS A 87 0.52 -20.25 3.08
CA LYS A 87 -0.87 -20.60 3.41
C LYS A 87 -1.82 -19.70 2.64
N ASP A 88 -2.81 -20.30 1.99
CA ASP A 88 -3.90 -19.56 1.37
C ASP A 88 -4.84 -19.02 2.46
N LEU A 89 -5.04 -17.71 2.47
CA LEU A 89 -5.89 -17.01 3.44
C LEU A 89 -7.32 -16.81 2.93
N GLY A 90 -7.62 -17.24 1.69
CA GLY A 90 -8.92 -17.01 1.05
C GLY A 90 -8.99 -15.65 0.33
N ASP A 91 -10.22 -15.20 0.09
CA ASP A 91 -10.51 -14.00 -0.73
C ASP A 91 -11.16 -12.86 0.07
N ASP A 92 -11.26 -12.99 1.40
CA ASP A 92 -11.89 -12.01 2.29
C ASP A 92 -10.93 -10.87 2.66
N ASP A 93 -10.35 -10.22 1.65
CA ASP A 93 -9.65 -8.95 1.89
C ASP A 93 -10.63 -7.87 2.36
N LEU A 94 -10.14 -6.92 3.16
CA LEU A 94 -11.02 -5.90 3.73
C LEU A 94 -11.67 -5.01 2.65
N LEU A 95 -11.08 -4.89 1.47
CA LEU A 95 -11.72 -4.17 0.36
C LEU A 95 -12.99 -4.89 -0.12
N THR A 96 -12.95 -6.21 -0.18
CA THR A 96 -14.06 -7.06 -0.65
C THR A 96 -15.22 -7.11 0.37
N ILE A 97 -14.90 -7.23 1.67
CA ILE A 97 -15.92 -7.42 2.72
C ILE A 97 -16.40 -6.14 3.40
N PHE A 98 -15.75 -4.99 3.14
CA PHE A 98 -16.04 -3.71 3.77
C PHE A 98 -17.40 -3.15 3.32
N ASN A 99 -18.22 -2.76 4.28
CA ASN A 99 -19.54 -2.15 4.05
C ASN A 99 -19.94 -1.21 5.20
N GLU A 100 -21.06 -0.51 5.09
CA GLU A 100 -21.52 0.46 6.10
C GLU A 100 -21.78 -0.15 7.49
N GLU A 101 -22.12 -1.45 7.56
CA GLU A 101 -22.45 -2.11 8.83
C GLU A 101 -21.19 -2.49 9.62
N ASN A 102 -20.11 -2.91 8.90
CA ASN A 102 -18.89 -3.41 9.52
C ASN A 102 -17.71 -2.42 9.49
N LYS A 103 -17.81 -1.30 8.77
CA LYS A 103 -16.70 -0.38 8.51
C LYS A 103 -16.00 0.10 9.78
N GLN A 104 -16.75 0.43 10.83
CA GLN A 104 -16.17 0.95 12.06
C GLN A 104 -15.38 -0.13 12.83
N ASP A 105 -15.91 -1.35 12.89
CA ASP A 105 -15.24 -2.47 13.53
C ASP A 105 -13.95 -2.82 12.78
N LEU A 106 -14.02 -2.99 11.47
CA LEU A 106 -12.87 -3.33 10.65
C LEU A 106 -11.79 -2.23 10.67
N LEU A 107 -12.17 -0.95 10.67
CA LEU A 107 -11.20 0.15 10.80
C LEU A 107 -10.52 0.14 12.16
N LYS A 108 -11.25 -0.05 13.27
CA LYS A 108 -10.65 -0.14 14.61
C LYS A 108 -9.69 -1.32 14.71
N ARG A 109 -10.07 -2.49 14.23
CA ARG A 109 -9.22 -3.70 14.22
C ARG A 109 -7.97 -3.50 13.35
N SER A 110 -8.11 -2.78 12.23
CA SER A 110 -6.96 -2.41 11.39
C SER A 110 -6.02 -1.44 12.11
N LEU A 111 -6.56 -0.46 12.82
CA LEU A 111 -5.76 0.47 13.62
C LEU A 111 -5.07 -0.21 14.82
N ASP A 112 -5.71 -1.19 15.45
CA ASP A 112 -5.08 -2.02 16.49
C ASP A 112 -3.91 -2.82 15.93
N LEU A 113 -4.06 -3.35 14.72
CA LEU A 113 -2.97 -4.03 14.01
C LEU A 113 -1.85 -3.05 13.66
N LEU A 114 -2.19 -1.87 13.14
CA LEU A 114 -1.22 -0.82 12.81
C LEU A 114 -0.43 -0.39 14.06
N ALA A 115 -1.11 -0.20 15.20
CA ALA A 115 -0.45 0.14 16.46
C ALA A 115 0.58 -0.93 16.89
N LYS A 116 0.26 -2.22 16.69
CA LYS A 116 1.21 -3.32 16.94
C LYS A 116 2.41 -3.28 16.00
N ILE A 117 2.18 -3.07 14.70
CA ILE A 117 3.24 -2.95 13.70
C ILE A 117 4.18 -1.78 14.04
N GLN A 118 3.62 -0.62 14.38
CA GLN A 118 4.41 0.55 14.75
C GLN A 118 5.23 0.35 16.03
N GLY A 119 4.77 -0.49 16.93
CA GLY A 119 5.44 -0.82 18.19
C GLY A 119 6.50 -1.93 18.10
N LEU A 120 6.76 -2.50 16.92
CA LEU A 120 7.80 -3.51 16.72
C LEU A 120 9.21 -2.98 17.01
N PRO A 121 10.18 -3.85 17.39
CA PRO A 121 11.59 -3.50 17.39
C PRO A 121 12.05 -2.98 16.02
N GLN A 122 12.89 -1.92 16.03
CA GLN A 122 13.28 -1.24 14.79
C GLN A 122 14.63 -1.71 14.23
N GLU A 123 15.39 -2.49 15.00
CA GLU A 123 16.78 -2.84 14.67
C GLU A 123 16.94 -3.63 13.37
N GLU A 124 15.90 -4.33 12.97
CA GLU A 124 15.91 -5.18 11.78
C GLU A 124 15.22 -4.56 10.56
N ILE A 125 14.56 -3.42 10.74
CA ILE A 125 13.76 -2.76 9.70
C ILE A 125 14.59 -1.61 9.10
N PRO A 126 14.77 -1.56 7.77
CA PRO A 126 15.52 -0.50 7.13
C PRO A 126 14.82 0.85 7.31
N LYS A 127 15.59 1.91 7.44
CA LYS A 127 15.05 3.27 7.59
C LYS A 127 14.99 3.96 6.24
N LEU A 128 13.83 4.52 5.93
CA LEU A 128 13.66 5.40 4.78
C LEU A 128 14.42 6.72 5.01
N THR A 129 14.98 7.27 3.97
CA THR A 129 15.61 8.60 4.02
C THR A 129 14.60 9.68 3.64
N HIS A 130 14.92 10.93 4.01
CA HIS A 130 14.10 12.07 3.57
C HIS A 130 14.18 12.29 2.07
N ASP A 131 15.33 12.00 1.47
CA ASP A 131 15.53 12.16 0.03
C ASP A 131 14.70 11.12 -0.75
N GLU A 132 14.65 9.86 -0.30
CA GLU A 132 13.75 8.85 -0.89
C GLU A 132 12.26 9.29 -0.85
N LEU A 133 11.82 9.95 0.23
CA LEU A 133 10.44 10.48 0.31
C LEU A 133 10.19 11.62 -0.68
N VAL A 134 11.19 12.47 -0.89
CA VAL A 134 11.12 13.56 -1.88
C VAL A 134 11.12 12.98 -3.29
N ASP A 135 12.04 12.04 -3.59
CA ASP A 135 12.13 11.38 -4.90
C ASP A 135 10.80 10.68 -5.26
N GLN A 136 10.15 10.06 -4.28
CA GLN A 136 8.82 9.46 -4.49
C GLN A 136 7.75 10.50 -4.87
N MET A 137 7.81 11.72 -4.33
CA MET A 137 6.90 12.81 -4.73
C MET A 137 7.21 13.36 -6.12
N HIS A 138 8.48 13.34 -6.55
CA HIS A 138 8.86 13.71 -7.91
C HIS A 138 8.20 12.84 -8.97
N LEU A 139 7.83 11.59 -8.66
CA LEU A 139 7.03 10.76 -9.58
C LEU A 139 5.69 11.42 -9.96
N PHE A 140 5.08 12.18 -9.04
CA PHE A 140 3.87 12.94 -9.38
C PHE A 140 4.16 14.04 -10.40
N LYS A 141 5.22 14.83 -10.18
CA LYS A 141 5.59 15.93 -11.07
C LYS A 141 6.03 15.40 -12.44
N ASP A 142 7.04 14.54 -12.45
CA ASP A 142 7.75 14.15 -13.67
C ASP A 142 6.97 13.11 -14.48
N ILE A 143 6.36 12.15 -13.80
CA ILE A 143 5.69 11.04 -14.46
C ILE A 143 4.19 11.33 -14.65
N PHE A 144 3.47 11.66 -13.57
CA PHE A 144 2.02 11.85 -13.67
C PHE A 144 1.65 13.14 -14.41
N CYS A 145 2.27 14.30 -14.05
CA CYS A 145 1.94 15.57 -14.71
C CYS A 145 2.58 15.66 -16.09
N ILE A 146 3.90 15.54 -16.18
CA ILE A 146 4.63 15.82 -17.42
C ILE A 146 4.47 14.68 -18.42
N ASN A 147 4.80 13.44 -18.05
CA ASN A 147 4.84 12.34 -19.02
C ASN A 147 3.47 11.73 -19.32
N PHE A 148 2.56 11.66 -18.32
CA PHE A 148 1.25 11.04 -18.52
C PHE A 148 0.17 12.04 -18.94
N LEU A 149 0.05 13.18 -18.23
CA LEU A 149 -0.95 14.22 -18.56
C LEU A 149 -0.47 15.26 -19.58
N GLU A 150 0.84 15.30 -19.89
CA GLU A 150 1.45 16.22 -20.82
C GLU A 150 1.25 17.70 -20.42
N VAL A 151 1.35 17.98 -19.09
CA VAL A 151 1.20 19.32 -18.52
C VAL A 151 2.36 19.65 -17.59
N GLU A 152 2.95 20.86 -17.78
CA GLU A 152 3.96 21.39 -16.86
C GLU A 152 3.28 21.93 -15.59
N PRO A 153 3.61 21.39 -14.40
CA PRO A 153 3.07 21.92 -13.16
C PRO A 153 3.67 23.30 -12.85
N ASP A 154 2.86 24.16 -12.27
CA ASP A 154 3.33 25.45 -11.78
C ASP A 154 4.12 25.32 -10.46
N ASN A 155 4.76 26.39 -10.02
CA ASN A 155 5.58 26.42 -8.81
C ASN A 155 4.80 26.07 -7.52
N SER A 156 3.47 26.03 -7.57
CA SER A 156 2.68 25.67 -6.39
C SER A 156 2.84 24.19 -6.03
N ILE A 157 3.15 23.33 -6.99
CA ILE A 157 3.43 21.91 -6.75
C ILE A 157 4.78 21.77 -6.03
N ASP A 158 5.82 22.47 -6.48
CA ASP A 158 7.12 22.45 -5.80
C ASP A 158 7.01 22.96 -4.36
N ASN A 159 6.23 24.03 -4.14
CA ASN A 159 5.95 24.56 -2.81
C ASN A 159 5.18 23.55 -1.93
N LEU A 160 4.23 22.79 -2.52
CA LEU A 160 3.51 21.75 -1.79
C LEU A 160 4.46 20.61 -1.40
N MET A 161 5.33 20.17 -2.29
CA MET A 161 6.32 19.13 -2.01
C MET A 161 7.28 19.55 -0.89
N LEU A 162 7.77 20.80 -0.93
CA LEU A 162 8.63 21.36 0.13
C LEU A 162 7.89 21.38 1.48
N LEU A 163 6.69 21.93 1.52
CA LEU A 163 5.87 22.00 2.73
C LEU A 163 5.53 20.61 3.28
N THR A 164 5.24 19.65 2.39
CA THR A 164 5.01 18.26 2.77
C THR A 164 6.25 17.65 3.41
N THR A 165 7.42 17.86 2.82
CA THR A 165 8.70 17.36 3.33
C THR A 165 9.01 17.93 4.72
N GLU A 166 8.80 19.21 4.93
CA GLU A 166 9.03 19.86 6.23
C GLU A 166 8.14 19.29 7.33
N ASN A 167 6.86 19.06 7.04
CA ASN A 167 5.91 18.51 8.01
C ASN A 167 6.13 17.00 8.26
N ILE A 168 6.52 16.23 7.26
CA ILE A 168 6.86 14.82 7.41
C ILE A 168 8.10 14.63 8.29
N LYS A 169 9.10 15.49 8.17
CA LYS A 169 10.32 15.45 9.01
C LYS A 169 10.01 15.59 10.51
N GLN A 170 8.93 16.26 10.86
CA GLN A 170 8.52 16.51 12.24
C GLN A 170 7.67 15.37 12.83
N GLN A 171 7.20 14.43 12.02
CA GLN A 171 6.41 13.30 12.49
C GLN A 171 7.28 12.29 13.27
N PRO A 172 6.68 11.51 14.19
CA PRO A 172 7.32 10.31 14.69
C PRO A 172 7.64 9.35 13.55
N TRP A 173 8.86 8.80 13.56
CA TRP A 173 9.28 7.77 12.62
C TRP A 173 9.10 6.41 13.29
N VAL A 174 8.24 5.60 12.71
CA VAL A 174 7.78 4.32 13.24
C VAL A 174 7.93 3.23 12.17
N ASN A 175 7.73 1.98 12.54
CA ASN A 175 7.65 0.91 11.56
C ASN A 175 6.40 1.11 10.69
N CYS A 176 6.59 1.24 9.39
CA CYS A 176 5.55 1.42 8.40
C CYS A 176 5.53 0.23 7.44
N HIS A 177 4.32 -0.18 7.09
CA HIS A 177 4.08 -1.16 6.05
C HIS A 177 4.25 -0.55 4.64
N PHE A 178 4.01 0.74 4.50
CA PHE A 178 3.99 1.57 3.29
C PHE A 178 2.81 1.33 2.34
N ASP A 179 2.23 0.15 2.34
CA ASP A 179 0.99 -0.18 1.62
C ASP A 179 -0.05 -0.79 2.56
N PHE A 180 -0.23 -0.17 3.77
CA PHE A 180 -1.22 -0.56 4.76
C PHE A 180 -2.61 -0.12 4.31
N GLU A 181 -3.20 -0.86 3.37
CA GLU A 181 -4.51 -0.57 2.78
C GLU A 181 -5.40 -1.82 2.78
N ARG A 182 -6.72 -1.64 2.60
CA ARG A 182 -7.72 -2.71 2.74
C ARG A 182 -7.42 -3.97 1.95
N ARG A 183 -6.88 -3.87 0.75
CA ARG A 183 -6.55 -5.05 -0.09
C ARG A 183 -5.41 -5.90 0.45
N ASN A 184 -4.56 -5.33 1.32
CA ASN A 184 -3.43 -6.02 1.95
C ASN A 184 -3.74 -6.52 3.36
N LEU A 185 -5.00 -6.45 3.77
CA LEU A 185 -5.53 -6.88 5.06
C LEU A 185 -6.61 -7.93 4.82
N ILE A 186 -6.36 -9.17 5.20
CA ILE A 186 -7.26 -10.30 4.98
C ILE A 186 -7.90 -10.72 6.30
N LEU A 187 -9.21 -10.83 6.34
CA LEU A 187 -9.93 -11.38 7.49
C LEU A 187 -9.90 -12.91 7.41
N HIS A 188 -9.03 -13.54 8.19
CA HIS A 188 -8.89 -14.99 8.24
C HIS A 188 -9.10 -15.51 9.66
N GLN A 189 -10.02 -16.46 9.87
CA GLN A 189 -10.34 -17.02 11.18
C GLN A 189 -10.57 -15.96 12.27
N ASP A 190 -11.38 -14.95 11.92
CA ASP A 190 -11.70 -13.80 12.77
C ASP A 190 -10.47 -12.97 13.23
N LYS A 191 -9.39 -12.99 12.48
CA LYS A 191 -8.22 -12.13 12.69
C LYS A 191 -7.85 -11.41 11.41
N ILE A 192 -7.45 -10.14 11.53
CA ILE A 192 -6.86 -9.42 10.40
C ILE A 192 -5.42 -9.89 10.25
N THR A 193 -5.12 -10.43 9.08
CA THR A 193 -3.80 -10.91 8.67
C THR A 193 -3.24 -9.94 7.64
N VAL A 194 -2.00 -9.49 7.83
CA VAL A 194 -1.32 -8.57 6.91
C VAL A 194 -0.51 -9.34 5.88
N ILE A 195 -0.62 -8.93 4.61
CA ILE A 195 0.17 -9.46 3.49
C ILE A 195 0.95 -8.33 2.81
N ASP A 196 1.81 -8.67 1.88
CA ASP A 196 2.62 -7.72 1.07
C ASP A 196 3.52 -6.80 1.93
N HIS A 197 4.15 -7.37 2.95
CA HIS A 197 4.90 -6.66 4.01
C HIS A 197 6.41 -6.56 3.77
N GLN A 198 6.94 -7.05 2.63
CA GLN A 198 8.38 -7.10 2.36
C GLN A 198 9.04 -5.72 2.24
N ASP A 199 8.27 -4.69 1.89
CA ASP A 199 8.77 -3.33 1.72
C ASP A 199 8.64 -2.46 2.98
N MET A 200 8.41 -3.10 4.15
CA MET A 200 8.37 -2.40 5.43
C MET A 200 9.66 -1.63 5.69
N LYS A 201 9.49 -0.38 6.12
CA LYS A 201 10.59 0.52 6.48
C LYS A 201 10.21 1.34 7.73
N ILE A 202 11.21 1.87 8.42
CA ILE A 202 10.97 2.94 9.39
C ILE A 202 10.69 4.23 8.62
N GLY A 203 9.53 4.81 8.84
CA GLY A 203 9.05 6.00 8.12
C GLY A 203 8.06 6.84 8.92
N PRO A 204 7.53 7.92 8.33
CA PRO A 204 6.59 8.82 9.00
C PRO A 204 5.27 8.14 9.35
N LEU A 205 4.79 8.32 10.57
CA LEU A 205 3.57 7.72 11.11
C LEU A 205 2.34 7.92 10.23
N GLY A 206 2.20 9.08 9.60
CA GLY A 206 1.04 9.45 8.81
C GLY A 206 0.87 8.67 7.51
N ILE A 207 1.90 7.98 7.00
CA ILE A 207 1.83 7.26 5.72
C ILE A 207 0.87 6.08 5.82
N ASP A 208 1.03 5.20 6.80
CA ASP A 208 0.14 4.03 6.96
C ASP A 208 -1.24 4.41 7.50
N LEU A 209 -1.33 5.45 8.33
CA LEU A 209 -2.63 6.02 8.69
C LEU A 209 -3.40 6.47 7.45
N SER A 210 -2.71 7.10 6.49
CA SER A 210 -3.36 7.51 5.25
C SER A 210 -3.75 6.31 4.39
N GLY A 211 -2.99 5.24 4.43
CA GLY A 211 -3.28 4.01 3.69
C GLY A 211 -4.62 3.40 4.05
N ILE A 212 -4.99 3.40 5.33
CA ILE A 212 -6.23 2.80 5.82
C ILE A 212 -7.40 3.79 5.95
N LEU A 213 -7.13 5.08 6.27
CA LEU A 213 -8.18 6.07 6.52
C LEU A 213 -8.52 6.93 5.28
N ILE A 214 -7.59 7.06 4.32
CA ILE A 214 -7.73 7.86 3.09
C ILE A 214 -7.31 7.01 1.89
N ASP A 215 -7.80 5.79 1.83
CA ASP A 215 -7.58 4.97 0.66
C ASP A 215 -8.46 5.43 -0.53
N HIS A 216 -8.14 4.95 -1.70
CA HIS A 216 -8.82 5.35 -2.93
C HIS A 216 -10.01 4.46 -3.32
N TYR A 217 -10.46 3.63 -2.40
CA TYR A 217 -11.61 2.73 -2.62
C TYR A 217 -12.91 3.31 -2.06
N TYR A 218 -12.81 4.23 -1.09
CA TYR A 218 -13.96 4.87 -0.46
C TYR A 218 -13.78 6.39 -0.41
N PRO A 219 -14.86 7.16 -0.56
CA PRO A 219 -14.81 8.61 -0.40
C PRO A 219 -14.33 9.00 1.01
N VAL A 220 -13.53 10.06 1.08
CA VAL A 220 -13.08 10.63 2.35
C VAL A 220 -14.27 11.07 3.21
N ASN A 221 -14.32 10.61 4.45
CA ASN A 221 -15.32 11.02 5.45
C ASN A 221 -14.60 11.53 6.70
N PHE A 222 -14.55 12.84 6.88
CA PHE A 222 -13.84 13.47 8.01
C PHE A 222 -14.43 13.12 9.38
N THR A 223 -15.73 12.82 9.47
CA THR A 223 -16.36 12.38 10.73
C THR A 223 -15.83 11.01 11.14
N ASP A 224 -15.80 10.07 10.21
CA ASP A 224 -15.23 8.73 10.46
C ASP A 224 -13.73 8.83 10.76
N ILE A 225 -12.98 9.65 10.01
CA ILE A 225 -11.54 9.87 10.23
C ILE A 225 -11.29 10.38 11.66
N ASN A 226 -11.96 11.44 12.08
CA ASN A 226 -11.76 12.03 13.42
C ASN A 226 -12.06 11.00 14.51
N MET A 227 -13.15 10.24 14.38
CA MET A 227 -13.51 9.18 15.33
C MET A 227 -12.43 8.08 15.37
N MET A 228 -11.85 7.71 14.23
CA MET A 228 -10.78 6.70 14.17
C MET A 228 -9.47 7.23 14.71
N LEU A 229 -9.14 8.50 14.53
CA LEU A 229 -7.95 9.12 15.11
C LEU A 229 -8.07 9.24 16.65
N ASP A 230 -9.25 9.59 17.18
CA ASP A 230 -9.53 9.56 18.62
C ASP A 230 -9.38 8.16 19.21
N TYR A 231 -9.80 7.14 18.47
CA TYR A 231 -9.60 5.75 18.85
C TYR A 231 -8.12 5.39 18.84
N PHE A 232 -7.43 5.69 17.75
CA PHE A 232 -6.02 5.32 17.55
C PHE A 232 -5.09 5.98 18.56
N SER A 233 -5.31 7.26 18.90
CA SER A 233 -4.52 7.97 19.91
C SER A 233 -4.48 7.24 21.28
N LYS A 234 -5.61 6.59 21.63
CA LYS A 234 -5.73 5.80 22.87
C LYS A 234 -4.98 4.46 22.76
N GLN A 235 -4.97 3.84 21.56
CA GLN A 235 -4.32 2.54 21.33
C GLN A 235 -2.79 2.64 21.39
N ILE A 236 -2.21 3.63 20.72
CA ILE A 236 -0.76 3.79 20.65
C ILE A 236 -0.15 4.34 21.94
N LYS A 237 -0.97 4.64 22.96
CA LYS A 237 -0.55 5.32 24.18
C LYS A 237 0.31 6.55 23.87
N SER A 238 0.00 7.20 22.76
CA SER A 238 0.74 8.34 22.23
C SER A 238 0.59 9.54 23.13
N LYS A 239 1.59 10.42 23.10
CA LYS A 239 1.47 11.78 23.61
C LYS A 239 0.74 12.70 22.62
N HIS A 240 0.42 12.19 21.43
CA HIS A 240 -0.22 12.95 20.37
C HIS A 240 -1.74 12.82 20.48
N ASP A 241 -2.42 13.95 20.45
CA ASP A 241 -3.89 14.00 20.38
C ASP A 241 -4.40 13.77 18.94
N SER A 242 -5.71 13.77 18.77
CA SER A 242 -6.33 13.53 17.47
C SER A 242 -6.06 14.64 16.45
N GLU A 243 -5.82 15.87 16.89
CA GLU A 243 -5.50 17.00 16.01
C GLU A 243 -4.08 16.86 15.44
N GLU A 244 -3.10 16.54 16.28
CA GLU A 244 -1.73 16.23 15.84
C GLU A 244 -1.71 15.01 14.91
N LEU A 245 -2.44 13.94 15.25
CA LEU A 245 -2.56 12.76 14.39
C LEU A 245 -3.23 13.09 13.05
N PHE A 246 -4.22 13.98 13.03
CA PHE A 246 -4.81 14.45 11.79
C PHE A 246 -3.81 15.24 10.94
N ASN A 247 -2.95 16.04 11.58
CA ASN A 247 -1.87 16.73 10.86
C ASN A 247 -0.86 15.74 10.26
N PHE A 248 -0.48 14.70 11.00
CA PHE A 248 0.40 13.64 10.47
C PHE A 248 -0.25 12.88 9.32
N LEU A 249 -1.52 12.49 9.47
CA LEU A 249 -2.34 11.87 8.44
C LEU A 249 -2.38 12.73 7.16
N ARG A 250 -2.66 14.04 7.29
CA ARG A 250 -2.73 14.98 6.16
C ARG A 250 -1.46 14.93 5.32
N TRP A 251 -0.30 15.16 5.94
CA TRP A 251 0.95 15.25 5.22
C TRP A 251 1.44 13.89 4.72
N GLY A 252 1.20 12.82 5.47
CA GLY A 252 1.42 11.45 5.00
C GLY A 252 0.55 11.11 3.79
N SER A 253 -0.72 11.55 3.78
CA SER A 253 -1.63 11.36 2.66
C SER A 253 -1.19 12.12 1.40
N ILE A 254 -0.74 13.37 1.54
CA ILE A 254 -0.24 14.15 0.39
C ILE A 254 0.96 13.42 -0.23
N GLN A 255 1.95 13.04 0.56
CA GLN A 255 3.12 12.31 0.07
C GLN A 255 2.72 10.98 -0.60
N ARG A 256 1.90 10.18 0.09
CA ARG A 256 1.46 8.86 -0.41
C ARG A 256 0.68 8.97 -1.71
N ASN A 257 -0.28 9.90 -1.81
CA ASN A 257 -1.09 10.05 -3.01
C ASN A 257 -0.25 10.56 -4.19
N MET A 258 0.71 11.48 -3.99
CA MET A 258 1.66 11.88 -5.03
C MET A 258 2.46 10.68 -5.54
N ARG A 259 3.05 9.89 -4.62
CA ARG A 259 3.78 8.66 -4.97
C ARG A 259 2.93 7.71 -5.81
N ILE A 260 1.71 7.40 -5.37
CA ILE A 260 0.84 6.43 -6.05
C ILE A 260 0.41 6.92 -7.42
N LEU A 261 0.03 8.20 -7.57
CA LEU A 261 -0.32 8.78 -8.88
C LEU A 261 0.82 8.59 -9.88
N GLY A 262 2.05 8.94 -9.48
CA GLY A 262 3.22 8.77 -10.34
C GLY A 262 3.53 7.30 -10.63
N THR A 263 3.48 6.43 -9.62
CA THR A 263 3.74 4.99 -9.78
C THR A 263 2.76 4.33 -10.75
N LEU A 264 1.45 4.57 -10.60
CA LEU A 264 0.44 3.97 -11.47
C LEU A 264 0.54 4.50 -12.92
N ALA A 265 0.84 5.79 -13.08
CA ALA A 265 1.10 6.38 -14.39
C ALA A 265 2.34 5.74 -15.05
N ASN A 266 3.43 5.55 -14.28
CA ASN A 266 4.64 4.91 -14.77
C ASN A 266 4.40 3.46 -15.24
N ILE A 267 3.68 2.67 -14.45
CA ILE A 267 3.31 1.30 -14.80
C ILE A 267 2.56 1.25 -16.14
N PHE A 268 1.66 2.21 -16.38
CA PHE A 268 0.97 2.30 -17.66
C PHE A 268 1.91 2.72 -18.81
N ILE A 269 2.76 3.71 -18.60
CA ILE A 269 3.71 4.19 -19.62
C ILE A 269 4.66 3.08 -20.05
N GLU A 270 5.28 2.40 -19.08
CA GLU A 270 6.30 1.38 -19.36
C GLU A 270 5.73 0.03 -19.79
N HIS A 271 4.64 -0.42 -19.16
CA HIS A 271 4.14 -1.78 -19.32
C HIS A 271 2.77 -1.86 -20.00
N LYS A 272 2.15 -0.72 -20.34
CA LYS A 272 0.79 -0.62 -20.90
C LYS A 272 -0.29 -1.31 -20.05
N ARG A 273 -0.07 -1.42 -18.74
CA ARG A 273 -1.02 -2.01 -17.80
C ARG A 273 -2.04 -0.95 -17.37
N SER A 274 -3.27 -1.03 -17.89
CA SER A 274 -4.32 -0.02 -17.68
C SER A 274 -5.27 -0.30 -16.51
N TYR A 275 -5.24 -1.49 -15.92
CA TYR A 275 -6.25 -1.95 -14.95
C TYR A 275 -6.36 -1.08 -13.67
N ARG A 276 -5.28 -0.36 -13.28
CA ARG A 276 -5.26 0.55 -12.13
C ARG A 276 -5.51 2.02 -12.50
N LEU A 277 -5.60 2.38 -13.79
CA LEU A 277 -5.85 3.77 -14.19
C LEU A 277 -7.21 4.29 -13.71
N LYS A 278 -8.18 3.41 -13.54
CA LYS A 278 -9.50 3.73 -12.97
C LYS A 278 -9.44 4.30 -11.54
N ASP A 279 -8.34 4.05 -10.82
CA ASP A 279 -8.16 4.49 -9.44
C ASP A 279 -7.62 5.94 -9.38
N LEU A 280 -6.97 6.42 -10.45
CA LEU A 280 -6.33 7.74 -10.49
C LEU A 280 -7.26 8.91 -10.15
N PRO A 281 -8.54 8.97 -10.62
CA PRO A 281 -9.43 10.09 -10.27
C PRO A 281 -9.71 10.20 -8.77
N MET A 282 -9.88 9.07 -8.08
CA MET A 282 -10.11 9.06 -6.64
C MET A 282 -8.84 9.44 -5.88
N ILE A 283 -7.68 8.92 -6.28
CA ILE A 283 -6.38 9.25 -5.67
C ILE A 283 -6.10 10.76 -5.81
N LEU A 284 -6.35 11.33 -7.00
CA LEU A 284 -6.17 12.77 -7.24
C LEU A 284 -7.16 13.60 -6.42
N SER A 285 -8.39 13.13 -6.22
CA SER A 285 -9.38 13.77 -5.36
C SER A 285 -8.99 13.71 -3.89
N ASN A 286 -8.44 12.60 -3.43
CA ASN A 286 -7.92 12.45 -2.07
C ASN A 286 -6.72 13.38 -1.84
N LEU A 287 -5.82 13.50 -2.81
CA LEU A 287 -4.71 14.46 -2.77
C LEU A 287 -5.24 15.88 -2.58
N GLU A 288 -6.16 16.33 -3.45
CA GLU A 288 -6.77 17.66 -3.37
C GLU A 288 -7.46 17.91 -2.03
N CYS A 289 -8.21 16.93 -1.52
CA CYS A 289 -8.95 17.01 -0.28
C CYS A 289 -8.04 17.27 0.94
N MET A 290 -6.82 16.73 0.93
CA MET A 290 -5.85 16.85 2.03
C MET A 290 -4.96 18.08 1.93
N ILE A 291 -4.89 18.74 0.78
CA ILE A 291 -4.15 19.99 0.63
C ILE A 291 -4.83 21.11 1.45
N PRO A 292 -4.09 21.93 2.21
CA PRO A 292 -4.65 23.09 2.91
C PRO A 292 -5.44 24.01 1.98
N ASP A 293 -6.59 24.51 2.43
CA ASP A 293 -7.55 25.26 1.59
C ASP A 293 -6.96 26.50 0.93
N ASN A 294 -6.01 27.17 1.59
CA ASN A 294 -5.35 28.37 1.09
C ASN A 294 -4.14 28.06 0.18
N HIS A 295 -3.80 26.80 -0.05
CA HIS A 295 -2.64 26.45 -0.87
C HIS A 295 -2.99 26.44 -2.36
N LYS A 296 -2.20 27.19 -3.17
CA LYS A 296 -2.48 27.40 -4.60
C LYS A 296 -2.54 26.12 -5.44
N SER A 297 -1.80 25.09 -5.07
CA SER A 297 -1.83 23.80 -5.78
C SER A 297 -3.22 23.15 -5.81
N LYS A 298 -4.10 23.48 -4.87
CA LYS A 298 -5.48 22.98 -4.85
C LYS A 298 -6.24 23.42 -6.09
N LEU A 299 -6.10 24.69 -6.50
CA LEU A 299 -6.68 25.22 -7.73
C LEU A 299 -6.08 24.58 -8.99
N PHE A 300 -4.75 24.41 -9.03
CA PHE A 300 -4.08 23.76 -10.14
C PHE A 300 -4.59 22.32 -10.32
N ILE A 301 -4.76 21.56 -9.24
CA ILE A 301 -5.30 20.20 -9.30
C ILE A 301 -6.75 20.19 -9.76
N SER A 302 -7.61 21.05 -9.19
CA SER A 302 -9.06 21.05 -9.49
C SER A 302 -9.36 21.55 -10.91
N GLU A 303 -8.69 22.62 -11.36
CA GLU A 303 -9.03 23.31 -12.61
C GLU A 303 -8.23 22.79 -13.81
N GLN A 304 -7.06 22.20 -13.59
CA GLN A 304 -6.21 21.71 -14.68
C GLN A 304 -6.05 20.19 -14.65
N LEU A 305 -5.55 19.59 -13.56
CA LEU A 305 -5.21 18.17 -13.58
C LEU A 305 -6.44 17.26 -13.67
N LYS A 306 -7.50 17.54 -12.91
CA LYS A 306 -8.73 16.69 -12.95
C LYS A 306 -9.41 16.67 -14.32
N PRO A 307 -9.63 17.80 -15.00
CA PRO A 307 -10.18 17.79 -16.37
C PRO A 307 -9.28 17.06 -17.37
N LEU A 308 -7.96 17.27 -17.31
CA LEU A 308 -7.00 16.59 -18.17
C LEU A 308 -6.99 15.08 -17.91
N LEU A 309 -6.98 14.65 -16.66
CA LEU A 309 -7.06 13.23 -16.30
C LEU A 309 -8.33 12.57 -16.85
N ASN A 310 -9.48 13.20 -16.63
CA ASN A 310 -10.75 12.66 -17.11
C ASN A 310 -10.75 12.52 -18.65
N LYS A 311 -10.23 13.51 -19.36
CA LYS A 311 -10.08 13.43 -20.82
C LYS A 311 -9.13 12.30 -21.23
N LYS A 312 -7.95 12.23 -20.61
CA LYS A 312 -6.93 11.21 -20.92
C LYS A 312 -7.47 9.79 -20.72
N LEU A 313 -8.26 9.56 -19.67
CA LEU A 313 -8.86 8.24 -19.39
C LEU A 313 -9.96 7.84 -20.36
N LEU A 314 -10.60 8.79 -21.05
CA LEU A 314 -11.56 8.50 -22.13
C LEU A 314 -10.87 8.10 -23.44
N ASP A 315 -9.62 8.50 -23.62
CA ASP A 315 -8.83 8.25 -24.84
C ASP A 315 -8.04 6.91 -24.76
N ILE A 316 -8.02 6.24 -23.60
CA ILE A 316 -7.35 4.95 -23.32
C ILE A 316 -8.36 3.81 -23.30
#